data_7ebd716d435e9c7ef93854c0d59e962f
#
_entry.id   7ebd716d435e9c7ef93854c0d59e962f
#
_cell.length_a   1.000
_cell.length_b   1.000
_cell.length_c   1.000
_cell.angle_alpha   90.00
_cell.angle_beta   90.00
_cell.angle_gamma   90.00
#
_symmetry.space_group_name_H-M   'P 1'
#
loop_
_entity.id
_entity.type
_entity.pdbx_description
1 polymer ?
#
loop_
_entity_poly.entity_id
_entity_poly.type
_entity_poly.pdbx_seq_one_letter_code
_entity_poly.pdbx_strand_id
1 'polypeptide(L)'
;MLQFLIGGLTVPLIATLGINNKVTFLEKFGTGPPNSTGAYELDLSLTNNFNLAWREMHVHSDVFCSGSVILPDKAGRQLNVGGWSLDSTFGVRLYAPSGSPGVNGTTDWQENPQELKLQVSCLAGLRNL
;
A
#
# COMPACT_ATOMS: atom_id res chain seq x y z
N MET A 1 -29.82 0.11 2.84
CA MET A 1 -29.86 -1.09 2.00
C MET A 1 -28.44 -1.43 1.59
N LEU A 2 -27.95 -2.65 1.85
CA LEU A 2 -26.65 -3.11 1.37
C LEU A 2 -26.81 -3.64 -0.05
N GLN A 3 -25.92 -3.24 -0.95
CA GLN A 3 -25.88 -3.68 -2.34
C GLN A 3 -24.54 -4.36 -2.63
N PHE A 4 -24.56 -5.53 -3.27
CA PHE A 4 -23.37 -6.17 -3.79
C PHE A 4 -22.80 -5.31 -4.94
N LEU A 5 -21.54 -4.96 -4.86
CA LEU A 5 -20.87 -4.12 -5.86
C LEU A 5 -19.99 -4.94 -6.80
N ILE A 6 -19.05 -5.69 -6.21
CA ILE A 6 -18.10 -6.54 -6.96
C ILE A 6 -17.51 -7.58 -6.01
N GLY A 7 -17.05 -8.72 -6.54
CA GLY A 7 -16.29 -9.70 -5.78
C GLY A 7 -14.90 -9.18 -5.39
N GLY A 8 -14.37 -9.63 -4.24
CA GLY A 8 -13.03 -9.29 -3.75
C GLY A 8 -12.00 -10.36 -4.11
N LEU A 9 -10.77 -9.94 -4.34
CA LEU A 9 -9.58 -10.81 -4.52
C LEU A 9 -8.85 -11.09 -3.21
N THR A 10 -9.12 -10.31 -2.16
CA THR A 10 -8.22 -10.17 -1.01
C THR A 10 -9.00 -10.12 0.31
N VAL A 11 -8.32 -10.49 1.39
CA VAL A 11 -8.74 -10.22 2.77
C VAL A 11 -7.76 -9.20 3.37
N PRO A 12 -8.04 -7.90 3.22
CA PRO A 12 -7.07 -6.86 3.52
C PRO A 12 -6.90 -6.62 5.01
N LEU A 13 -5.68 -6.28 5.42
CA LEU A 13 -5.36 -5.65 6.70
C LEU A 13 -5.58 -4.14 6.63
N ILE A 14 -5.31 -3.57 5.47
CA ILE A 14 -5.41 -2.13 5.22
C ILE A 14 -6.20 -1.91 3.93
N ALA A 15 -7.20 -1.04 3.99
CA ALA A 15 -7.91 -0.53 2.83
C ALA A 15 -7.82 1.00 2.83
N THR A 16 -7.41 1.59 1.71
CA THR A 16 -7.24 3.04 1.61
C THR A 16 -7.95 3.55 0.36
N LEU A 17 -8.92 4.44 0.55
CA LEU A 17 -9.59 5.14 -0.55
C LEU A 17 -8.67 6.27 -1.05
N GLY A 18 -8.22 6.13 -2.29
CA GLY A 18 -7.38 7.11 -2.98
C GLY A 18 -8.19 8.07 -3.85
N ILE A 19 -7.47 8.81 -4.70
CA ILE A 19 -8.08 9.66 -5.73
C ILE A 19 -8.54 8.82 -6.94
N ASN A 20 -9.31 9.44 -7.85
CA ASN A 20 -9.75 8.83 -9.12
C ASN A 20 -10.53 7.51 -8.95
N ASN A 21 -11.36 7.42 -7.90
CA ASN A 21 -12.16 6.23 -7.59
C ASN A 21 -11.31 4.95 -7.39
N LYS A 22 -10.09 5.09 -6.92
CA LYS A 22 -9.19 3.96 -6.65
C LYS A 22 -9.20 3.62 -5.16
N VAL A 23 -9.26 2.33 -4.87
CA VAL A 23 -9.08 1.79 -3.51
C VAL A 23 -7.91 0.81 -3.53
N THR A 24 -6.95 1.00 -2.64
CA THR A 24 -5.85 0.05 -2.46
C THR A 24 -6.12 -0.86 -1.27
N PHE A 25 -5.73 -2.12 -1.40
CA PHE A 25 -5.83 -3.15 -0.38
C PHE A 25 -4.48 -3.78 -0.16
N LEU A 26 -4.04 -3.86 1.10
CA LEU A 26 -2.80 -4.53 1.50
C LEU A 26 -3.13 -5.68 2.44
N GLU A 27 -2.59 -6.85 2.15
CA GLU A 27 -2.77 -8.06 2.92
C GLU A 27 -1.62 -8.29 3.92
N LYS A 28 -1.61 -9.45 4.52
CA LYS A 28 -0.53 -9.93 5.38
C LYS A 28 0.69 -10.30 4.53
N PHE A 29 1.90 -10.12 5.08
CA PHE A 29 3.12 -10.65 4.48
C PHE A 29 3.03 -12.18 4.28
N GLY A 30 3.50 -12.64 3.14
CA GLY A 30 3.43 -14.05 2.72
C GLY A 30 2.21 -14.40 1.87
N THR A 31 1.29 -13.46 1.59
CA THR A 31 0.15 -13.68 0.69
C THR A 31 0.46 -13.30 -0.76
N GLY A 32 1.43 -12.42 -0.98
CA GLY A 32 1.91 -12.06 -2.31
C GLY A 32 3.02 -13.01 -2.82
N PRO A 33 3.19 -13.14 -4.15
CA PRO A 33 4.26 -13.95 -4.75
C PRO A 33 5.61 -13.24 -4.73
N PRO A 34 6.76 -13.97 -4.66
CA PRO A 34 7.10 -14.94 -3.63
C PRO A 34 7.57 -14.22 -2.36
N ASN A 35 7.07 -14.58 -1.21
CA ASN A 35 7.45 -13.99 0.10
C ASN A 35 7.28 -12.46 0.18
N SER A 36 6.18 -11.96 -0.32
CA SER A 36 5.82 -10.53 -0.29
C SER A 36 4.44 -10.32 0.32
N THR A 37 4.07 -9.05 0.49
CA THR A 37 2.73 -8.63 0.90
C THR A 37 1.83 -8.60 -0.33
N GLY A 38 0.66 -9.25 -0.26
CA GLY A 38 -0.37 -9.10 -1.29
C GLY A 38 -0.89 -7.67 -1.33
N ALA A 39 -0.87 -7.06 -2.51
CA ALA A 39 -1.29 -5.69 -2.72
C ALA A 39 -2.15 -5.60 -3.97
N TYR A 40 -3.30 -4.91 -3.85
CA TYR A 40 -4.28 -4.82 -4.94
C TYR A 40 -4.85 -3.41 -5.01
N GLU A 41 -5.23 -3.02 -6.22
CA GLU A 41 -5.98 -1.80 -6.47
C GLU A 41 -7.31 -2.15 -7.14
N LEU A 42 -8.40 -1.57 -6.63
CA LEU A 42 -9.73 -1.65 -7.21
C LEU A 42 -10.09 -0.29 -7.82
N ASP A 43 -10.46 -0.29 -9.09
CA ASP A 43 -11.07 0.84 -9.77
C ASP A 43 -12.59 0.78 -9.64
N LEU A 44 -13.16 1.66 -8.82
CA LEU A 44 -14.61 1.72 -8.57
C LEU A 44 -15.42 2.16 -9.79
N SER A 45 -14.80 2.74 -10.81
CA SER A 45 -15.46 3.10 -12.06
C SER A 45 -15.70 1.91 -12.99
N LEU A 46 -15.02 0.77 -12.73
CA LEU A 46 -15.02 -0.43 -13.57
C LEU A 46 -15.67 -1.63 -12.90
N THR A 47 -16.48 -1.45 -11.87
CA THR A 47 -17.07 -2.54 -11.06
C THR A 47 -17.98 -3.48 -11.82
N ASN A 48 -18.37 -3.14 -13.04
CA ASN A 48 -19.09 -4.00 -13.96
C ASN A 48 -18.21 -5.00 -14.72
N ASN A 49 -16.88 -4.88 -14.62
CA ASN A 49 -15.90 -5.75 -15.27
C ASN A 49 -14.82 -6.16 -14.28
N PHE A 50 -14.96 -7.35 -13.69
CA PHE A 50 -14.05 -7.83 -12.65
C PHE A 50 -12.58 -7.80 -13.05
N ASN A 51 -12.25 -8.25 -14.25
CA ASN A 51 -10.86 -8.35 -14.73
C ASN A 51 -10.19 -7.00 -14.98
N LEU A 52 -10.97 -5.97 -15.29
CA LEU A 52 -10.46 -4.62 -15.49
C LEU A 52 -10.49 -3.79 -14.20
N ALA A 53 -11.41 -4.09 -13.28
CA ALA A 53 -11.56 -3.36 -12.05
C ALA A 53 -10.39 -3.62 -11.08
N TRP A 54 -9.86 -4.84 -11.06
CA TRP A 54 -8.79 -5.26 -10.17
C TRP A 54 -7.42 -5.22 -10.85
N ARG A 55 -6.42 -4.73 -10.12
CA ARG A 55 -5.02 -4.75 -10.50
C ARG A 55 -4.17 -5.25 -9.33
N GLU A 56 -3.32 -6.22 -9.60
CA GLU A 56 -2.31 -6.69 -8.65
C GLU A 56 -1.11 -5.74 -8.64
N MET A 57 -0.62 -5.45 -7.45
CA MET A 57 0.57 -4.65 -7.19
C MET A 57 1.54 -5.43 -6.31
N HIS A 58 2.79 -4.95 -6.15
CA HIS A 58 3.79 -5.60 -5.32
C HIS A 58 4.26 -4.70 -4.20
N VAL A 59 4.20 -5.24 -2.97
CA VAL A 59 4.84 -4.69 -1.77
C VAL A 59 5.73 -5.78 -1.18
N HIS A 60 7.03 -5.56 -1.15
CA HIS A 60 8.00 -6.58 -0.71
C HIS A 60 8.07 -6.71 0.81
N SER A 61 7.87 -5.62 1.53
CA SER A 61 8.02 -5.57 2.98
C SER A 61 6.70 -5.86 3.71
N ASP A 62 6.81 -6.25 4.99
CA ASP A 62 5.66 -6.53 5.84
C ASP A 62 4.94 -5.24 6.25
N VAL A 63 3.64 -5.19 6.03
CA VAL A 63 2.76 -4.05 6.38
C VAL A 63 1.88 -4.32 7.59
N PHE A 64 2.03 -5.44 8.26
CA PHE A 64 1.23 -5.75 9.44
C PHE A 64 1.45 -4.68 10.52
N CYS A 65 0.38 -4.12 11.08
CA CYS A 65 0.41 -3.00 12.03
C CYS A 65 0.94 -1.66 11.46
N SER A 66 1.07 -1.51 10.14
CA SER A 66 1.37 -0.22 9.53
C SER A 66 0.14 0.68 9.43
N GLY A 67 0.37 1.98 9.22
CA GLY A 67 -0.69 2.96 8.94
C GLY A 67 -0.59 3.50 7.53
N SER A 68 -1.75 3.82 6.93
CA SER A 68 -1.80 4.45 5.60
C SER A 68 -2.57 5.76 5.62
N VAL A 69 -2.11 6.71 4.80
CA VAL A 69 -2.76 8.01 4.60
C VAL A 69 -2.57 8.46 3.15
N ILE A 70 -3.54 9.19 2.62
CA ILE A 70 -3.41 9.89 1.34
C ILE A 70 -2.77 11.24 1.59
N LEU A 71 -1.68 11.54 0.88
CA LEU A 71 -0.99 12.82 0.96
C LEU A 71 -1.83 13.91 0.26
N PRO A 72 -1.84 15.14 0.80
CA PRO A 72 -2.58 16.26 0.23
C PRO A 72 -1.82 16.89 -0.96
N ASP A 73 -1.40 16.07 -1.89
CA ASP A 73 -0.72 16.52 -3.11
C ASP A 73 -1.58 16.26 -4.36
N LYS A 74 -1.21 16.86 -5.48
CA LYS A 74 -1.95 16.71 -6.75
C LYS A 74 -1.97 15.27 -7.29
N ALA A 75 -0.96 14.47 -6.94
CA ALA A 75 -0.86 13.09 -7.37
C ALA A 75 -1.69 12.15 -6.48
N GLY A 76 -2.20 12.63 -5.33
CA GLY A 76 -2.95 11.80 -4.37
C GLY A 76 -2.17 10.59 -3.94
N ARG A 77 -0.87 10.76 -3.68
CA ARG A 77 0.00 9.65 -3.29
C ARG A 77 -0.42 9.06 -1.96
N GLN A 78 -0.34 7.76 -1.86
CA GLN A 78 -0.56 7.06 -0.60
C GLN A 78 0.76 6.83 0.10
N LEU A 79 0.84 7.22 1.36
CA LEU A 79 1.93 6.93 2.27
C LEU A 79 1.51 5.79 3.19
N ASN A 80 2.34 4.75 3.29
CA ASN A 80 2.21 3.68 4.29
C ASN A 80 3.47 3.65 5.14
N VAL A 81 3.31 3.62 6.47
CA VAL A 81 4.40 3.76 7.43
C VAL A 81 4.33 2.69 8.50
N GLY A 82 5.48 2.08 8.81
CA GLY A 82 5.60 1.02 9.79
C GLY A 82 5.49 -0.37 9.18
N GLY A 83 5.37 -1.37 10.03
CA GLY A 83 5.30 -2.79 9.72
C GLY A 83 5.68 -3.62 10.92
N TRP A 84 5.62 -4.94 10.82
CA TRP A 84 5.83 -5.79 11.99
C TRP A 84 7.24 -6.38 12.08
N SER A 85 7.78 -6.89 10.98
CA SER A 85 8.98 -7.71 11.03
C SER A 85 10.24 -6.97 10.62
N LEU A 86 11.31 -7.13 11.40
CA LEU A 86 12.67 -6.64 11.09
C LEU A 86 12.68 -5.18 10.60
N ASP A 87 13.27 -4.95 9.43
CA ASP A 87 13.41 -3.61 8.83
C ASP A 87 12.06 -2.99 8.44
N SER A 88 11.02 -3.80 8.27
CA SER A 88 9.67 -3.31 7.95
C SER A 88 9.08 -2.42 9.05
N THR A 89 9.50 -2.58 10.32
CA THR A 89 9.09 -1.74 11.45
C THR A 89 9.41 -0.26 11.22
N PHE A 90 10.50 0.02 10.52
CA PHE A 90 10.95 1.38 10.19
C PHE A 90 10.63 1.76 8.74
N GLY A 91 9.86 0.92 8.06
CA GLY A 91 9.57 1.07 6.65
C GLY A 91 8.66 2.25 6.33
N VAL A 92 8.98 2.93 5.24
CA VAL A 92 8.13 3.93 4.60
C VAL A 92 7.90 3.49 3.16
N ARG A 93 6.65 3.48 2.75
CA ARG A 93 6.24 3.09 1.40
C ARG A 93 5.39 4.17 0.78
N LEU A 94 5.67 4.49 -0.46
CA LEU A 94 4.95 5.51 -1.20
C LEU A 94 4.38 4.91 -2.49
N TYR A 95 3.11 5.11 -2.70
CA TYR A 95 2.40 4.70 -3.91
C TYR A 95 1.81 5.90 -4.63
N ALA A 96 2.01 5.98 -5.94
CA ALA A 96 1.37 6.95 -6.82
C ALA A 96 0.37 6.23 -7.73
N PRO A 97 -0.95 6.55 -7.66
CA PRO A 97 -1.98 5.86 -8.42
C PRO A 97 -1.96 6.25 -9.90
N SER A 98 -1.01 5.72 -10.65
CA SER A 98 -0.78 6.05 -12.08
C SER A 98 -0.94 4.86 -13.03
N GLY A 99 -1.25 3.67 -12.51
CA GLY A 99 -1.39 2.47 -13.33
C GLY A 99 -2.61 2.47 -14.24
N SER A 100 -2.51 1.80 -15.37
CA SER A 100 -3.65 1.53 -16.26
C SER A 100 -4.55 0.45 -15.65
N PRO A 101 -5.88 0.54 -15.82
CA PRO A 101 -6.81 -0.47 -15.35
C PRO A 101 -6.46 -1.87 -15.88
N GLY A 102 -6.55 -2.89 -15.02
CA GLY A 102 -6.31 -4.29 -15.38
C GLY A 102 -4.86 -4.65 -15.71
N VAL A 103 -3.90 -3.74 -15.55
CA VAL A 103 -2.48 -4.01 -15.75
C VAL A 103 -1.79 -4.21 -14.41
N ASN A 104 -1.23 -5.40 -14.20
CA ASN A 104 -0.48 -5.71 -12.99
C ASN A 104 0.86 -4.97 -12.99
N GLY A 105 1.22 -4.38 -11.85
CA GLY A 105 2.46 -3.65 -11.65
C GLY A 105 3.36 -4.34 -10.62
N THR A 106 4.65 -4.34 -10.87
CA THR A 106 5.65 -4.91 -9.95
C THR A 106 6.45 -3.84 -9.22
N THR A 107 6.33 -2.58 -9.62
CA THR A 107 7.13 -1.45 -9.12
C THR A 107 6.28 -0.23 -8.77
N ASP A 108 5.00 -0.45 -8.45
CA ASP A 108 4.07 0.65 -8.13
C ASP A 108 4.41 1.32 -6.80
N TRP A 109 4.93 0.55 -5.84
CA TRP A 109 5.30 1.01 -4.53
C TRP A 109 6.80 1.30 -4.45
N GLN A 110 7.14 2.51 -4.02
CA GLN A 110 8.51 2.87 -3.64
C GLN A 110 8.69 2.54 -2.16
N GLU A 111 9.63 1.65 -1.85
CA GLU A 111 9.83 1.15 -0.50
C GLU A 111 11.19 1.58 0.06
N ASN A 112 11.17 2.21 1.24
CA ASN A 112 12.34 2.59 2.01
C ASN A 112 12.29 1.89 3.39
N PRO A 113 12.90 0.71 3.52
CA PRO A 113 12.67 -0.16 4.68
C PRO A 113 13.26 0.36 5.99
N GLN A 114 14.20 1.31 5.95
CA GLN A 114 14.90 1.83 7.14
C GLN A 114 14.77 3.35 7.33
N GLU A 115 13.86 4.00 6.63
CA GLU A 115 13.76 5.47 6.64
C GLU A 115 13.54 6.03 8.04
N LEU A 116 12.63 5.46 8.82
CA LEU A 116 12.36 5.92 10.19
C LEU A 116 13.51 5.63 11.16
N LYS A 117 14.30 4.60 10.91
CA LYS A 117 15.47 4.29 11.74
C LYS A 117 16.53 5.38 11.66
N LEU A 118 16.75 5.92 10.48
CA LEU A 118 17.68 7.04 10.26
C LEU A 118 17.20 8.31 10.99
N GLN A 119 15.89 8.59 10.92
CA GLN A 119 15.29 9.74 11.60
C GLN A 119 15.40 9.64 13.13
N VAL A 120 15.13 8.48 13.70
CA VAL A 120 15.25 8.24 15.16
C VAL A 120 16.71 8.35 15.61
N SER A 121 17.67 7.86 14.85
CA SER A 121 19.10 7.99 15.16
C SER A 121 19.57 9.44 15.16
N CYS A 122 19.08 10.26 14.25
CA CYS A 122 19.36 11.68 14.19
C CYS A 122 18.82 12.43 15.42
N LEU A 123 17.58 12.13 15.83
CA LEU A 123 16.98 12.72 17.03
C LEU A 123 17.66 12.28 18.33
N ALA A 124 18.15 11.04 18.41
CA ALA A 124 18.90 10.57 19.57
C ALA A 124 20.26 11.26 19.70
N GLY A 125 20.90 11.59 18.60
CA GLY A 125 22.15 12.37 18.59
C GLY A 125 21.99 13.80 19.13
N LEU A 126 20.82 14.41 18.94
CA LEU A 126 20.51 15.76 19.45
C LEU A 126 20.25 15.81 20.96
N ARG A 127 20.01 14.70 21.63
CA ARG A 127 19.82 14.66 23.09
C ARG A 127 21.13 14.64 23.89
N ASN A 128 22.25 14.46 23.21
CA ASN A 128 23.59 14.44 23.82
C ASN A 128 24.40 15.72 23.57
N LEU A 129 23.75 16.78 23.10
CA LEU A 129 24.26 18.15 23.02
C LEU A 129 23.58 19.02 24.07
#